data_4d74409d3b75d617a7b3788d0a17c193
#
_entry.id   4d74409d3b75d617a7b3788d0a17c193
#
_cell.length_a   1.000
_cell.length_b   1.000
_cell.length_c   1.000
_cell.angle_alpha   90.00
_cell.angle_beta   90.00
_cell.angle_gamma   90.00
#
_symmetry.space_group_name_H-M   'P 1'
#
loop_
_entity.id
_entity.type
_entity.pdbx_description
1 polymer ?
#
loop_
_entity_poly.entity_id
_entity_poly.type
_entity_poly.pdbx_seq_one_letter_code
_entity_poly.pdbx_strand_id
1 'polypeptide(L)'
;MVAWKSNSDTIPLHTVLIISDQPDNVAVWDTLFNQRNCIVLTETNLADPIQSARLVGPSLMLVDVKLSKPDRATLLKGLRAAGRGPILMMVSANTVDDIVEANQAGADECLIKPVNPAVLIVKAMAWLGHGEKSSRVPAAPN
;
A
#
# COMPACT_ATOMS: atom_id res chain seq x y z
N MET A 1 -0.62 11.34 -33.36
CA MET A 1 -0.46 11.30 -32.76
C MET A 1 0.27 11.36 -32.07
N VAL A 2 0.54 11.55 -31.98
CA VAL A 2 1.27 11.71 -31.40
C VAL A 2 1.34 11.66 -30.24
N ALA A 3 0.78 12.03 -29.94
CA ALA A 3 0.73 12.05 -28.72
C ALA A 3 1.04 10.91 -28.13
N TRP A 4 1.14 10.10 -28.65
CA TRP A 4 1.28 8.99 -28.10
C TRP A 4 2.47 8.77 -27.61
N LYS A 5 3.35 9.33 -27.96
CA LYS A 5 4.38 9.10 -27.43
C LYS A 5 4.33 9.36 -26.11
N SER A 6 3.68 10.24 -25.77
CA SER A 6 3.56 10.43 -24.46
C SER A 6 2.85 9.31 -23.86
N ASN A 7 2.30 8.44 -24.59
CA ASN A 7 1.72 7.29 -24.03
C ASN A 7 2.65 6.52 -23.23
N SER A 8 3.86 6.44 -23.59
CA SER A 8 4.81 5.70 -22.80
C SER A 8 5.00 6.38 -21.50
N ASP A 9 4.86 7.67 -21.45
CA ASP A 9 5.02 8.39 -20.20
C ASP A 9 3.84 8.16 -19.28
N THR A 10 2.72 7.76 -19.79
CA THR A 10 1.55 7.56 -18.97
C THR A 10 1.23 6.12 -18.69
N ILE A 11 2.08 5.20 -19.12
CA ILE A 11 1.88 3.80 -18.77
C ILE A 11 2.06 3.62 -17.29
N PRO A 12 1.08 3.07 -16.60
CA PRO A 12 1.21 2.86 -15.18
C PRO A 12 2.30 1.87 -14.87
N LEU A 13 3.14 2.19 -13.91
CA LEU A 13 4.21 1.31 -13.50
C LEU A 13 3.84 0.50 -12.27
N HIS A 14 2.90 0.98 -11.49
CA HIS A 14 2.60 0.36 -10.20
C HIS A 14 1.10 0.29 -9.97
N THR A 15 0.69 -0.73 -9.28
CA THR A 15 -0.69 -0.90 -8.85
C THR A 15 -0.75 -0.79 -7.33
N VAL A 16 -1.58 0.10 -6.84
CA VAL A 16 -1.75 0.31 -5.41
C VAL A 16 -3.14 -0.17 -5.00
N LEU A 17 -3.19 -1.04 -4.02
CA LEU A 17 -4.46 -1.49 -3.46
C LEU A 17 -4.69 -0.77 -2.14
N ILE A 18 -5.76 -0.02 -2.04
CA ILE A 18 -6.13 0.69 -0.83
C ILE A 18 -7.26 -0.08 -0.15
N ILE A 19 -7.02 -0.52 1.06
CA ILE A 19 -7.99 -1.22 1.88
C ILE A 19 -8.38 -0.28 3.01
N SER A 20 -9.59 0.24 2.99
CA SER A 20 -9.98 1.26 3.95
C SER A 20 -11.47 1.26 4.19
N ASP A 21 -11.86 1.51 5.42
CA ASP A 21 -13.26 1.76 5.78
C ASP A 21 -13.53 3.26 5.92
N GLN A 22 -12.61 4.11 5.42
CA GLN A 22 -12.73 5.57 5.51
C GLN A 22 -12.81 6.17 4.10
N PRO A 23 -14.01 6.29 3.54
CA PRO A 23 -14.15 6.70 2.13
C PRO A 23 -13.56 8.06 1.80
N ASP A 24 -13.60 8.99 2.73
CA ASP A 24 -13.07 10.34 2.47
C ASP A 24 -11.57 10.31 2.26
N ASN A 25 -10.87 9.52 3.03
CA ASN A 25 -9.44 9.36 2.89
C ASN A 25 -9.08 8.66 1.58
N VAL A 26 -9.88 7.68 1.21
CA VAL A 26 -9.65 6.94 -0.01
C VAL A 26 -9.68 7.86 -1.22
N ALA A 27 -10.62 8.79 -1.26
CA ALA A 27 -10.75 9.70 -2.39
C ALA A 27 -9.50 10.57 -2.56
N VAL A 28 -8.94 11.04 -1.46
CA VAL A 28 -7.73 11.87 -1.49
C VAL A 28 -6.54 11.04 -1.98
N TRP A 29 -6.36 9.86 -1.43
CA TRP A 29 -5.22 9.02 -1.79
C TRP A 29 -5.31 8.52 -3.23
N ASP A 30 -6.52 8.19 -3.68
CA ASP A 30 -6.74 7.78 -5.05
C ASP A 30 -6.26 8.88 -6.01
N THR A 31 -6.64 10.10 -5.76
CA THR A 31 -6.24 11.24 -6.58
C THR A 31 -4.71 11.39 -6.58
N LEU A 32 -4.10 11.31 -5.42
CA LEU A 32 -2.66 11.51 -5.30
C LEU A 32 -1.86 10.42 -6.02
N PHE A 33 -2.29 9.18 -5.90
CA PHE A 33 -1.59 8.09 -6.58
C PHE A 33 -1.82 8.13 -8.09
N ASN A 34 -3.02 8.49 -8.52
CA ASN A 34 -3.29 8.62 -9.94
C ASN A 34 -2.41 9.67 -10.59
N GLN A 35 -2.11 10.74 -9.88
CA GLN A 35 -1.23 11.80 -10.38
C GLN A 35 0.21 11.30 -10.57
N ARG A 36 0.54 10.14 -10.05
CA ARG A 36 1.87 9.56 -10.15
C ARG A 36 1.90 8.28 -10.98
N ASN A 37 0.95 8.19 -11.88
CA ASN A 37 0.88 7.06 -12.80
C ASN A 37 0.70 5.72 -12.11
N CYS A 38 0.00 5.68 -11.01
CA CYS A 38 -0.36 4.43 -10.37
C CYS A 38 -1.79 4.05 -10.76
N ILE A 39 -2.02 2.77 -10.95
CA ILE A 39 -3.38 2.26 -11.01
C ILE A 39 -3.82 2.05 -9.57
N VAL A 40 -4.96 2.61 -9.20
CA VAL A 40 -5.45 2.49 -7.84
C VAL A 40 -6.70 1.64 -7.81
N LEU A 41 -6.68 0.62 -6.97
CA LEU A 41 -7.84 -0.20 -6.71
C LEU A 41 -8.19 -0.04 -5.24
N THR A 42 -9.47 0.09 -4.94
CA THR A 42 -9.89 0.31 -3.57
C THR A 42 -10.82 -0.78 -3.10
N GLU A 43 -10.62 -1.22 -1.87
CA GLU A 43 -11.46 -2.20 -1.23
C GLU A 43 -12.04 -1.53 0.01
N THR A 44 -13.27 -1.07 -0.08
CA THR A 44 -13.94 -0.41 1.04
C THR A 44 -14.89 -1.34 1.77
N ASN A 45 -15.26 -2.42 1.13
CA ASN A 45 -16.03 -3.45 1.76
C ASN A 45 -15.05 -4.49 2.26
N LEU A 46 -14.86 -4.60 3.54
CA LEU A 46 -13.85 -5.46 4.12
C LEU A 46 -14.24 -6.94 4.12
N ALA A 47 -15.12 -7.35 3.21
CA ALA A 47 -15.53 -8.74 3.16
C ALA A 47 -14.38 -9.64 2.72
N ASP A 48 -13.59 -9.21 1.75
CA ASP A 48 -12.55 -10.10 1.25
C ASP A 48 -11.34 -9.34 0.70
N PRO A 49 -10.66 -8.56 1.53
CA PRO A 49 -9.49 -7.81 1.06
C PRO A 49 -8.31 -8.70 0.71
N ILE A 50 -8.20 -9.86 1.33
CA ILE A 50 -7.11 -10.80 1.06
C ILE A 50 -7.27 -11.37 -0.34
N GLN A 51 -8.48 -11.71 -0.73
CA GLN A 51 -8.74 -12.22 -2.07
C GLN A 51 -8.47 -11.12 -3.11
N SER A 52 -8.85 -9.89 -2.82
CA SER A 52 -8.54 -8.77 -3.70
C SER A 52 -7.04 -8.62 -3.89
N ALA A 53 -6.28 -8.72 -2.83
CA ALA A 53 -4.83 -8.64 -2.92
C ALA A 53 -4.26 -9.78 -3.76
N ARG A 54 -4.79 -10.97 -3.58
CA ARG A 54 -4.32 -12.14 -4.32
C ARG A 54 -4.60 -12.01 -5.82
N LEU A 55 -5.76 -11.50 -6.18
CA LEU A 55 -6.14 -11.35 -7.58
C LEU A 55 -5.41 -10.20 -8.26
N VAL A 56 -5.19 -9.13 -7.54
CA VAL A 56 -4.60 -7.93 -8.11
C VAL A 56 -3.08 -8.00 -8.17
N GLY A 57 -2.46 -8.61 -7.20
CA GLY A 57 -1.00 -8.64 -7.09
C GLY A 57 -0.42 -7.25 -6.99
N PRO A 58 -0.85 -6.42 -6.02
CA PRO A 58 -0.47 -5.01 -6.01
C PRO A 58 1.00 -4.80 -5.72
N SER A 59 1.53 -3.71 -6.23
CA SER A 59 2.90 -3.28 -5.94
C SER A 59 3.01 -2.65 -4.55
N LEU A 60 1.90 -2.19 -4.00
CA LEU A 60 1.84 -1.59 -2.68
C LEU A 60 0.44 -1.78 -2.13
N MET A 61 0.35 -2.08 -0.85
CA MET A 61 -0.93 -2.16 -0.14
C MET A 61 -0.98 -1.09 0.94
N LEU A 62 -2.04 -0.32 0.95
CA LEU A 62 -2.24 0.73 1.92
C LEU A 62 -3.44 0.34 2.76
N VAL A 63 -3.26 0.20 4.05
CA VAL A 63 -4.30 -0.34 4.93
C VAL A 63 -4.70 0.68 5.98
N ASP A 64 -5.96 1.06 6.00
CA ASP A 64 -6.49 2.01 6.97
C ASP A 64 -7.85 1.51 7.43
N VAL A 65 -7.84 0.61 8.38
CA VAL A 65 -9.07 0.03 8.91
C VAL A 65 -9.09 0.07 10.41
N LYS A 66 -10.28 0.15 10.98
CA LYS A 66 -10.45 0.09 12.40
C LYS A 66 -10.76 -1.33 12.79
N LEU A 67 -9.79 -2.04 13.26
CA LEU A 67 -9.94 -3.43 13.69
C LEU A 67 -9.31 -3.62 15.05
N SER A 68 -9.80 -4.60 15.79
CA SER A 68 -9.15 -5.02 17.02
C SER A 68 -7.77 -5.55 16.70
N LYS A 69 -6.90 -5.63 17.69
CA LYS A 69 -5.54 -6.13 17.46
C LYS A 69 -5.52 -7.52 16.83
N PRO A 70 -6.29 -8.50 17.32
CA PRO A 70 -6.26 -9.81 16.69
C PRO A 70 -6.78 -9.82 15.26
N ASP A 71 -7.82 -9.05 14.98
CA ASP A 71 -8.37 -8.96 13.62
C ASP A 71 -7.38 -8.27 12.68
N ARG A 72 -6.72 -7.25 13.16
CA ARG A 72 -5.70 -6.54 12.40
C ARG A 72 -4.53 -7.47 12.08
N ALA A 73 -4.08 -8.23 13.06
CA ALA A 73 -2.99 -9.17 12.84
C ALA A 73 -3.38 -10.24 11.82
N THR A 74 -4.61 -10.72 11.88
CA THR A 74 -5.10 -11.71 10.93
C THR A 74 -5.13 -11.13 9.51
N LEU A 75 -5.60 -9.90 9.37
CA LEU A 75 -5.64 -9.24 8.08
C LEU A 75 -4.23 -9.07 7.52
N LEU A 76 -3.30 -8.57 8.32
CA LEU A 76 -1.94 -8.31 7.87
C LEU A 76 -1.22 -9.60 7.46
N LYS A 77 -1.39 -10.66 8.22
CA LYS A 77 -0.80 -11.94 7.88
C LYS A 77 -1.38 -12.48 6.57
N GLY A 78 -2.68 -12.33 6.39
CA GLY A 78 -3.33 -12.76 5.16
C GLY A 78 -2.85 -11.97 3.95
N LEU A 79 -2.70 -10.67 4.10
CA LEU A 79 -2.21 -9.83 3.01
C LEU A 79 -0.77 -10.17 2.67
N ARG A 80 0.04 -10.41 3.68
CA ARG A 80 1.44 -10.78 3.44
C ARG A 80 1.55 -12.12 2.71
N ALA A 81 0.69 -13.05 3.02
CA ALA A 81 0.68 -14.34 2.35
C ALA A 81 0.11 -14.22 0.92
N ALA A 82 -0.73 -13.24 0.67
CA ALA A 82 -1.37 -13.06 -0.63
C ALA A 82 -0.49 -12.36 -1.65
N GLY A 83 0.52 -11.62 -1.22
CA GLY A 83 1.34 -10.86 -2.15
C GLY A 83 2.68 -10.47 -1.60
N ARG A 84 3.51 -9.89 -2.45
CA ARG A 84 4.87 -9.52 -2.10
C ARG A 84 5.06 -8.02 -1.92
N GLY A 85 4.09 -7.22 -2.32
CA GLY A 85 4.24 -5.79 -2.22
C GLY A 85 4.30 -5.32 -0.78
N PRO A 86 4.93 -4.20 -0.52
CA PRO A 86 4.97 -3.66 0.83
C PRO A 86 3.59 -3.28 1.33
N ILE A 87 3.42 -3.36 2.63
CA ILE A 87 2.19 -3.01 3.31
C ILE A 87 2.45 -1.81 4.21
N LEU A 88 1.79 -0.69 3.92
CA LEU A 88 1.82 0.48 4.77
C LEU A 88 0.51 0.51 5.55
N MET A 89 0.62 0.49 6.87
CA MET A 89 -0.54 0.46 7.75
C MET A 89 -0.69 1.79 8.47
N MET A 90 -1.90 2.38 8.40
CA MET A 90 -2.19 3.57 9.18
C MET A 90 -2.80 3.16 10.49
N VAL A 91 -2.29 3.70 11.57
CA VAL A 91 -2.71 3.31 12.90
C VAL A 91 -2.96 4.52 13.79
N SER A 92 -3.92 4.37 14.69
CA SER A 92 -4.12 5.34 15.76
C SER A 92 -3.41 4.79 16.98
N ALA A 93 -2.10 4.74 16.89
CA ALA A 93 -1.32 4.08 17.92
C ALA A 93 -1.12 4.96 19.12
N ASN A 94 -1.25 4.38 20.28
CA ASN A 94 -0.99 5.09 21.53
C ASN A 94 0.31 4.64 22.16
N THR A 95 0.87 3.54 21.72
CA THR A 95 2.09 3.00 22.32
C THR A 95 2.99 2.44 21.25
N VAL A 96 4.26 2.31 21.60
CA VAL A 96 5.24 1.66 20.74
C VAL A 96 4.83 0.21 20.47
N ASP A 97 4.24 -0.43 21.46
CA ASP A 97 3.85 -1.83 21.33
C ASP A 97 2.83 -2.03 20.22
N ASP A 98 1.94 -1.07 19.98
CA ASP A 98 0.98 -1.15 18.90
C ASP A 98 1.68 -1.20 17.55
N ILE A 99 2.74 -0.41 17.41
CA ILE A 99 3.50 -0.36 16.16
C ILE A 99 4.31 -1.64 15.97
N VAL A 100 4.94 -2.11 17.03
CA VAL A 100 5.72 -3.34 16.99
C VAL A 100 4.83 -4.51 16.60
N GLU A 101 3.65 -4.58 17.18
CA GLU A 101 2.73 -5.66 16.88
C GLU A 101 2.32 -5.65 15.41
N ALA A 102 2.00 -4.48 14.86
CA ALA A 102 1.59 -4.39 13.47
C ALA A 102 2.73 -4.79 12.54
N ASN A 103 3.94 -4.37 12.84
CA ASN A 103 5.10 -4.74 12.04
C ASN A 103 5.37 -6.24 12.11
N GLN A 104 5.25 -6.84 13.27
CA GLN A 104 5.44 -8.27 13.43
C GLN A 104 4.37 -9.07 12.70
N ALA A 105 3.18 -8.50 12.55
CA ALA A 105 2.09 -9.18 11.86
C ALA A 105 2.22 -9.09 10.34
N GLY A 106 3.06 -8.21 9.83
CA GLY A 106 3.30 -8.14 8.39
C GLY A 106 3.36 -6.75 7.78
N ALA A 107 3.08 -5.70 8.55
CA ALA A 107 3.20 -4.34 8.00
C ALA A 107 4.67 -3.99 7.83
N ASP A 108 5.01 -3.40 6.71
CA ASP A 108 6.38 -2.96 6.44
C ASP A 108 6.64 -1.61 7.08
N GLU A 109 5.63 -0.80 7.18
CA GLU A 109 5.74 0.49 7.85
C GLU A 109 4.39 0.89 8.42
N CYS A 110 4.40 1.52 9.58
CA CYS A 110 3.19 2.08 10.20
C CYS A 110 3.25 3.59 10.18
N LEU A 111 2.16 4.21 9.77
CA LEU A 111 2.02 5.65 9.78
C LEU A 111 0.97 6.02 10.82
N ILE A 112 1.33 6.92 11.72
CA ILE A 112 0.44 7.28 12.83
C ILE A 112 -0.51 8.37 12.38
N LYS A 113 -1.79 8.17 12.61
CA LYS A 113 -2.81 9.15 12.28
C LYS A 113 -2.75 10.34 13.22
N PRO A 114 -3.04 11.54 12.74
CA PRO A 114 -3.46 11.85 11.37
C PRO A 114 -2.29 11.83 10.40
N VAL A 115 -2.50 11.26 9.22
CA VAL A 115 -1.43 11.12 8.25
C VAL A 115 -1.48 12.27 7.25
N ASN A 116 -0.39 12.99 7.13
CA ASN A 116 -0.28 14.04 6.14
C ASN A 116 -0.21 13.39 4.75
N PRO A 117 -1.09 13.75 3.82
CA PRO A 117 -1.08 13.13 2.50
C PRO A 117 0.24 13.23 1.76
N ALA A 118 0.95 14.34 1.91
CA ALA A 118 2.23 14.50 1.25
C ALA A 118 3.27 13.52 1.82
N VAL A 119 3.24 13.32 3.12
CA VAL A 119 4.15 12.38 3.77
C VAL A 119 3.81 10.95 3.32
N LEU A 120 2.53 10.63 3.24
CA LEU A 120 2.11 9.32 2.77
C LEU A 120 2.65 9.04 1.37
N ILE A 121 2.51 10.00 0.47
CA ILE A 121 2.97 9.82 -0.90
C ILE A 121 4.48 9.65 -0.95
N VAL A 122 5.22 10.44 -0.20
CA VAL A 122 6.68 10.31 -0.17
C VAL A 122 7.09 8.92 0.29
N LYS A 123 6.46 8.43 1.34
CA LYS A 123 6.78 7.10 1.86
C LYS A 123 6.36 6.00 0.89
N ALA A 124 5.18 6.13 0.31
CA ALA A 124 4.70 5.15 -0.64
C ALA A 124 5.60 5.07 -1.87
N MET A 125 6.01 6.22 -2.41
CA MET A 125 6.88 6.22 -3.57
C MET A 125 8.27 5.66 -3.23
N ALA A 126 8.74 5.89 -2.01
CA ALA A 126 10.00 5.30 -1.57
C ALA A 126 9.92 3.77 -1.54
N TRP A 127 8.82 3.23 -1.02
CA TRP A 127 8.65 1.78 -0.99
C TRP A 127 8.51 1.20 -2.40
N LEU A 128 7.79 1.88 -3.28
CA LEU A 128 7.65 1.43 -4.66
C LEU A 128 8.99 1.47 -5.39
N GLY A 129 9.76 2.51 -5.18
CA GLY A 129 11.09 2.62 -5.78
C GLY A 129 12.07 1.61 -5.24
N HIS A 130 12.01 1.33 -3.93
CA HIS A 130 12.86 0.34 -3.29
C HIS A 130 12.57 -1.05 -3.85
N GLY A 131 11.32 -1.41 -3.99
CA GLY A 131 10.95 -2.69 -4.55
C GLY A 131 11.42 -2.83 -6.00
N GLU A 132 11.28 -1.79 -6.77
CA GLU A 132 11.73 -1.77 -8.14
C GLU A 132 13.22 -1.89 -8.22
N LYS A 133 13.95 -1.20 -7.37
CA LYS A 133 15.36 -1.32 -7.31
C LYS A 133 15.80 -2.69 -6.94
N SER A 134 15.17 -3.31 -5.98
CA SER A 134 15.49 -4.66 -5.55
C SER A 134 15.30 -5.63 -6.70
N SER A 135 14.30 -5.43 -7.50
CA SER A 135 14.07 -6.28 -8.61
C SER A 135 15.09 -6.09 -9.67
N ARG A 136 15.64 -4.90 -9.83
CA ARG A 136 16.60 -4.68 -10.85
C ARG A 136 17.95 -5.06 -10.50
N VAL A 137 18.31 -5.13 -9.31
CA VAL A 137 19.63 -5.47 -8.89
C VAL A 137 19.72 -6.87 -8.56
N PRO A 138 19.78 -7.67 -9.43
CA PRO A 138 19.72 -9.00 -9.15
C PRO A 138 20.88 -9.39 -8.60
N ALA A 139 21.08 -9.97 -8.28
CA ALA A 139 22.09 -10.60 -8.05
C ALA A 139 23.19 -9.99 -7.85
N ALA A 140 23.26 -9.35 -7.30
CA ALA A 140 24.30 -8.80 -7.03
C ALA A 140 25.25 -9.75 -6.83
N PRO A 141 26.10 -9.80 -7.19
CA PRO A 141 27.03 -10.66 -7.11
C PRO A 141 27.49 -11.00 -5.96
N ASN A 142 27.42 -11.12 -5.62
CA ASN A 142 27.90 -11.44 -4.66
C ASN A 142 28.54 -11.47 -4.34
#